data_0a314e6c90b721258ae9a890c4d0794e
#
_entry.id   0a314e6c90b721258ae9a890c4d0794e
#
_cell.length_a   1.000
_cell.length_b   1.000
_cell.length_c   1.000
_cell.angle_alpha   90.00
_cell.angle_beta   90.00
_cell.angle_gamma   90.00
#
_symmetry.space_group_name_H-M   'P 1'
#
loop_
_entity.id
_entity.type
_entity.pdbx_description
1 polymer ?
#
loop_
_entity_poly.entity_id
_entity_poly.type
_entity_poly.pdbx_seq_one_letter_code
_entity_poly.pdbx_strand_id
1 'polypeptide(L)'
;LDQGIHLVDMMRLFAGEFTQVHSFISNAYWKHDIEDNAYALMKTGSGVVGMLHSSATQWRHRFNFEITLTKGALILSGILSGSKSYGAETLTVVYANEDDGGDPREVMIRYNQDNSWQEEIFEFTDSILENKEIKNGSVKEAFETMKLVYQIYCADAIWKSKYNLTSQIPETLLEKTV
;
A
#
# COMPACT_ATOMS: atom_id res chain seq x y z
N LEU A 1 -3.02 -10.44 -0.32
CA LEU A 1 -2.28 -9.15 -0.54
C LEU A 1 -1.67 -9.00 -1.95
N ASP A 2 -2.08 -9.80 -2.94
CA ASP A 2 -1.58 -9.70 -4.32
C ASP A 2 -1.67 -8.24 -4.84
N GLN A 3 -2.87 -7.69 -4.96
CA GLN A 3 -3.04 -6.29 -5.34
C GLN A 3 -2.87 -5.32 -4.17
N GLY A 4 -3.11 -5.77 -2.96
CA GLY A 4 -2.98 -4.97 -1.74
C GLY A 4 -1.54 -4.54 -1.43
N ILE A 5 -0.54 -5.20 -1.99
CA ILE A 5 0.87 -4.85 -1.82
C ILE A 5 1.16 -3.41 -2.28
N HIS A 6 0.54 -2.96 -3.36
CA HIS A 6 0.70 -1.59 -3.86
C HIS A 6 0.21 -0.55 -2.84
N LEU A 7 -0.89 -0.86 -2.12
CA LEU A 7 -1.38 0.03 -1.08
C LEU A 7 -0.47 0.01 0.16
N VAL A 8 0.08 -1.16 0.52
CA VAL A 8 1.09 -1.29 1.60
C VAL A 8 2.33 -0.45 1.29
N ASP A 9 2.80 -0.48 0.05
CA ASP A 9 3.94 0.32 -0.40
C ASP A 9 3.65 1.82 -0.32
N MET A 10 2.51 2.26 -0.82
CA MET A 10 2.06 3.66 -0.69
C MET A 10 1.92 4.09 0.78
N MET A 11 1.40 3.23 1.65
CA MET A 11 1.30 3.54 3.08
C MET A 11 2.68 3.75 3.71
N ARG A 12 3.67 2.94 3.35
CA ARG A 12 5.07 3.12 3.79
C ARG A 12 5.65 4.44 3.27
N LEU A 13 5.42 4.77 2.00
CA LEU A 13 5.89 6.01 1.38
C LEU A 13 5.43 7.25 2.16
N PHE A 14 4.18 7.30 2.61
CA PHE A 14 3.61 8.46 3.28
C PHE A 14 3.78 8.46 4.80
N ALA A 15 3.71 7.30 5.44
CA ALA A 15 3.74 7.19 6.90
C ALA A 15 5.11 6.79 7.47
N GLY A 16 5.99 6.24 6.65
CA GLY A 16 7.22 5.58 7.09
C GLY A 16 6.98 4.15 7.56
N GLU A 17 7.97 3.58 8.26
CA GLU A 17 7.93 2.18 8.66
C GLU A 17 6.96 1.94 9.82
N PHE A 18 6.12 0.91 9.66
CA PHE A 18 5.20 0.45 10.70
C PHE A 18 5.90 -0.52 11.63
N THR A 19 5.82 -0.24 12.93
CA THR A 19 6.48 -1.02 13.99
C THR A 19 5.52 -1.87 14.82
N GLN A 20 4.21 -1.56 14.75
CA GLN A 20 3.15 -2.31 15.41
C GLN A 20 2.10 -2.68 14.36
N VAL A 21 1.67 -3.94 14.36
CA VAL A 21 0.70 -4.47 13.40
C VAL A 21 -0.29 -5.36 14.12
N HIS A 22 -1.58 -5.13 13.90
CA HIS A 22 -2.68 -6.04 14.26
C HIS A 22 -3.47 -6.35 13.00
N SER A 23 -3.79 -7.61 12.76
CA SER A 23 -4.47 -8.01 11.54
C SER A 23 -5.52 -9.10 11.75
N PHE A 24 -6.43 -9.19 10.79
CA PHE A 24 -7.35 -10.31 10.59
C PHE A 24 -7.27 -10.73 9.13
N ILE A 25 -6.95 -12.00 8.90
CA ILE A 25 -6.80 -12.58 7.57
C ILE A 25 -7.87 -13.66 7.37
N SER A 26 -8.55 -13.64 6.24
CA SER A 26 -9.56 -14.63 5.93
C SER A 26 -9.44 -15.20 4.52
N ASN A 27 -9.93 -16.43 4.33
CA ASN A 27 -10.21 -17.04 3.05
C ASN A 27 -11.58 -17.76 3.10
N ALA A 28 -12.57 -17.11 3.69
CA ALA A 28 -13.86 -17.71 3.98
C ALA A 28 -14.74 -17.90 2.74
N TYR A 29 -14.59 -17.07 1.73
CA TYR A 29 -15.44 -17.03 0.54
C TYR A 29 -14.91 -17.96 -0.55
N TRP A 30 -13.74 -17.67 -1.12
CA TRP A 30 -13.17 -18.43 -2.24
C TRP A 30 -12.59 -19.78 -1.82
N LYS A 31 -12.16 -19.91 -0.58
CA LYS A 31 -11.57 -21.14 -0.01
C LYS A 31 -10.34 -21.65 -0.78
N HIS A 32 -9.63 -20.74 -1.46
CA HIS A 32 -8.33 -21.04 -2.04
C HIS A 32 -7.26 -21.14 -0.94
N ASP A 33 -6.07 -21.60 -1.27
CA ASP A 33 -4.95 -21.67 -0.33
C ASP A 33 -4.20 -20.33 -0.20
N ILE A 34 -4.95 -19.24 -0.36
CA ILE A 34 -4.53 -17.85 -0.18
C ILE A 34 -5.66 -17.08 0.50
N GLU A 35 -5.38 -15.91 1.02
CA GLU A 35 -6.40 -15.03 1.59
C GLU A 35 -7.32 -14.42 0.51
N ASP A 36 -8.55 -14.20 0.89
CA ASP A 36 -9.51 -13.42 0.12
C ASP A 36 -9.77 -12.04 0.73
N ASN A 37 -9.42 -11.87 2.01
CA ASN A 37 -9.47 -10.59 2.70
C ASN A 37 -8.32 -10.46 3.71
N ALA A 38 -7.74 -9.27 3.75
CA ALA A 38 -6.77 -8.87 4.77
C ALA A 38 -7.15 -7.50 5.33
N TYR A 39 -7.27 -7.42 6.65
CA TYR A 39 -7.51 -6.21 7.42
C TYR A 39 -6.32 -6.00 8.34
N ALA A 40 -5.75 -4.80 8.37
CA ALA A 40 -4.68 -4.48 9.30
C ALA A 40 -4.82 -3.08 9.87
N LEU A 41 -4.54 -2.96 11.17
CA LEU A 41 -4.35 -1.69 11.87
C LEU A 41 -2.88 -1.61 12.27
N MET A 42 -2.20 -0.57 11.82
CA MET A 42 -0.75 -0.46 11.93
C MET A 42 -0.35 0.89 12.52
N LYS A 43 0.77 0.93 13.23
CA LYS A 43 1.28 2.16 13.83
C LYS A 43 2.79 2.28 13.61
N THR A 44 3.24 3.48 13.24
CA THR A 44 4.67 3.80 13.12
C THR A 44 5.29 4.15 14.48
N GLY A 45 6.62 4.17 14.55
CA GLY A 45 7.34 4.65 15.72
C GLY A 45 7.08 6.13 16.05
N SER A 46 6.72 6.95 15.05
CA SER A 46 6.35 8.36 15.22
C SER A 46 4.89 8.56 15.66
N GLY A 47 4.08 7.49 15.71
CA GLY A 47 2.69 7.52 16.16
C GLY A 47 1.64 7.62 15.06
N VAL A 48 2.03 7.66 13.79
CA VAL A 48 1.07 7.63 12.66
C VAL A 48 0.36 6.28 12.64
N VAL A 49 -0.97 6.30 12.50
CA VAL A 49 -1.79 5.10 12.43
C VAL A 49 -2.32 4.94 11.00
N GLY A 50 -2.17 3.74 10.46
CA GLY A 50 -2.70 3.35 9.16
C GLY A 50 -3.67 2.17 9.27
N MET A 51 -4.70 2.18 8.45
CA MET A 51 -5.67 1.09 8.33
C MET A 51 -5.68 0.56 6.89
N LEU A 52 -5.49 -0.74 6.75
CA LEU A 52 -5.53 -1.45 5.47
C LEU A 52 -6.77 -2.34 5.40
N HIS A 53 -7.47 -2.29 4.27
CA HIS A 53 -8.42 -3.30 3.84
C HIS A 53 -8.13 -3.69 2.40
N SER A 54 -7.62 -4.90 2.20
CA SER A 54 -7.43 -5.52 0.89
C SER A 54 -8.39 -6.69 0.74
N SER A 55 -9.19 -6.72 -0.34
CA SER A 55 -10.28 -7.67 -0.51
C SER A 55 -10.42 -8.16 -1.95
N ALA A 56 -10.55 -9.47 -2.12
CA ALA A 56 -10.94 -10.13 -3.37
C ALA A 56 -12.43 -10.55 -3.38
N THR A 57 -13.24 -10.06 -2.43
CA THR A 57 -14.66 -10.43 -2.28
C THR A 57 -15.63 -9.26 -2.50
N GLN A 58 -15.13 -8.10 -2.91
CA GLN A 58 -15.99 -6.96 -3.25
C GLN A 58 -16.53 -7.10 -4.69
N TRP A 59 -17.85 -7.06 -4.84
CA TRP A 59 -18.51 -7.14 -6.15
C TRP A 59 -18.20 -5.96 -7.07
N ARG A 60 -17.92 -4.80 -6.50
CA ARG A 60 -17.42 -3.64 -7.23
C ARG A 60 -15.96 -3.41 -6.85
N HIS A 61 -15.08 -3.42 -7.82
CA HIS A 61 -13.70 -3.04 -7.60
C HIS A 61 -13.62 -1.62 -7.06
N ARG A 62 -12.85 -1.43 -6.02
CA ARG A 62 -12.66 -0.13 -5.35
C ARG A 62 -11.19 0.05 -5.05
N PHE A 63 -10.72 1.24 -5.27
CA PHE A 63 -9.48 1.74 -4.70
C PHE A 63 -9.79 3.07 -4.01
N ASN A 64 -9.36 3.22 -2.79
CA ASN A 64 -9.44 4.46 -2.04
C ASN A 64 -8.25 4.52 -1.07
N PHE A 65 -7.50 5.59 -1.16
CA PHE A 65 -6.40 5.86 -0.24
C PHE A 65 -6.52 7.29 0.26
N GLU A 66 -6.75 7.44 1.55
CA GLU A 66 -6.97 8.71 2.22
C GLU A 66 -5.84 8.99 3.20
N ILE A 67 -5.28 10.19 3.15
CA ILE A 67 -4.15 10.62 3.96
C ILE A 67 -4.52 11.94 4.62
N THR A 68 -4.65 11.94 5.95
CA THR A 68 -4.82 13.17 6.74
C THR A 68 -3.46 13.78 7.07
N LEU A 69 -3.29 15.03 6.73
CA LEU A 69 -2.07 15.81 6.91
C LEU A 69 -2.35 17.04 7.78
N THR A 70 -1.30 17.71 8.26
CA THR A 70 -1.44 18.93 9.10
C THR A 70 -2.11 20.11 8.39
N LYS A 71 -2.08 20.15 7.06
CA LYS A 71 -2.64 21.26 6.26
C LYS A 71 -3.83 20.83 5.39
N GLY A 72 -4.41 19.67 5.66
CA GLY A 72 -5.53 19.16 4.89
C GLY A 72 -5.49 17.65 4.70
N ALA A 73 -6.06 17.15 3.60
CA ALA A 73 -6.03 15.72 3.26
C ALA A 73 -5.80 15.51 1.75
N LEU A 74 -5.31 14.33 1.43
CA LEU A 74 -5.24 13.81 0.07
C LEU A 74 -6.15 12.58 -0.02
N ILE A 75 -7.01 12.52 -1.04
CA ILE A 75 -7.88 11.38 -1.29
C ILE A 75 -7.62 10.90 -2.72
N LEU A 76 -7.04 9.71 -2.84
CA LEU A 76 -6.84 9.04 -4.12
C LEU A 76 -7.95 8.01 -4.30
N SER A 77 -8.68 8.09 -5.40
CA SER A 77 -9.79 7.18 -5.68
C SER A 77 -9.77 6.68 -7.10
N GLY A 78 -10.15 5.42 -7.30
CA GLY A 78 -10.16 4.78 -8.59
C GLY A 78 -8.76 4.45 -9.10
N ILE A 79 -8.69 3.68 -10.18
CA ILE A 79 -7.45 3.34 -10.88
C ILE A 79 -7.79 3.26 -12.37
N LEU A 80 -7.02 3.95 -13.21
CA LEU A 80 -7.06 3.77 -14.65
C LEU A 80 -6.50 2.37 -14.98
N SER A 81 -7.40 1.45 -15.21
CA SER A 81 -7.05 0.07 -15.57
C SER A 81 -7.65 -0.29 -16.92
N GLY A 82 -7.06 -1.28 -17.59
CA GLY A 82 -7.58 -1.79 -18.86
C GLY A 82 -9.03 -2.30 -18.75
N SER A 83 -9.43 -2.81 -17.59
CA SER A 83 -10.80 -3.29 -17.32
C SER A 83 -11.81 -2.16 -17.04
N LYS A 84 -11.34 -0.95 -16.73
CA LYS A 84 -12.15 0.21 -16.32
C LYS A 84 -13.09 -0.07 -15.13
N SER A 85 -12.81 -1.10 -14.34
CA SER A 85 -13.69 -1.58 -13.27
C SER A 85 -13.56 -0.79 -11.96
N TYR A 86 -12.46 -0.05 -11.77
CA TYR A 86 -12.20 0.74 -10.55
C TYR A 86 -12.80 2.15 -10.57
N GLY A 87 -13.42 2.55 -11.68
CA GLY A 87 -13.97 3.90 -11.85
C GLY A 87 -12.93 4.92 -12.32
N ALA A 88 -13.27 6.20 -12.20
CA ALA A 88 -12.37 7.29 -12.58
C ALA A 88 -11.22 7.41 -11.58
N GLU A 89 -10.01 7.59 -12.08
CA GLU A 89 -8.86 7.90 -11.24
C GLU A 89 -8.85 9.39 -10.90
N THR A 90 -8.89 9.68 -9.61
CA THR A 90 -8.97 11.05 -9.11
C THR A 90 -8.04 11.25 -7.91
N LEU A 91 -7.48 12.46 -7.84
CA LEU A 91 -6.85 13.01 -6.64
C LEU A 91 -7.70 14.19 -6.16
N THR A 92 -8.23 14.10 -4.94
CA THR A 92 -8.84 15.22 -4.25
C THR A 92 -7.88 15.78 -3.21
N VAL A 93 -7.59 17.08 -3.32
CA VAL A 93 -6.80 17.83 -2.35
C VAL A 93 -7.78 18.63 -1.50
N VAL A 94 -7.82 18.32 -0.21
CA VAL A 94 -8.64 19.03 0.78
C VAL A 94 -7.74 20.00 1.55
N TYR A 95 -8.12 21.26 1.65
CA TYR A 95 -7.35 22.29 2.36
C TYR A 95 -7.96 22.53 3.73
N ALA A 96 -7.17 22.42 4.78
CA ALA A 96 -7.63 22.76 6.13
C ALA A 96 -8.06 24.24 6.19
N ASN A 97 -9.18 24.50 6.84
CA ASN A 97 -9.62 25.86 7.13
C ASN A 97 -8.84 26.41 8.33
N GLU A 98 -8.57 27.73 8.34
CA GLU A 98 -7.83 28.37 9.44
C GLU A 98 -8.65 28.46 10.73
N ASP A 99 -9.99 28.45 10.62
CA ASP A 99 -10.94 28.69 11.72
C ASP A 99 -11.74 27.44 12.13
N ASP A 100 -11.36 26.25 11.63
CA ASP A 100 -12.07 24.98 11.86
C ASP A 100 -13.59 25.03 11.55
N GLY A 101 -14.04 26.04 10.80
CA GLY A 101 -15.44 26.26 10.48
C GLY A 101 -15.81 25.87 9.05
N GLY A 102 -16.98 25.21 8.89
CA GLY A 102 -17.62 24.95 7.61
C GLY A 102 -16.95 23.85 6.76
N ASP A 103 -17.38 23.75 5.51
CA ASP A 103 -16.83 22.81 4.53
C ASP A 103 -15.45 23.28 4.05
N PRO A 104 -14.43 22.41 4.06
CA PRO A 104 -13.11 22.75 3.57
C PRO A 104 -13.15 22.95 2.04
N ARG A 105 -12.24 23.78 1.54
CA ARG A 105 -12.04 23.89 0.08
C ARG A 105 -11.45 22.61 -0.45
N GLU A 106 -12.06 22.07 -1.50
CA GLU A 106 -11.57 20.89 -2.21
C GLU A 106 -11.21 21.21 -3.65
N VAL A 107 -10.16 20.56 -4.14
CA VAL A 107 -9.78 20.57 -5.57
C VAL A 107 -9.64 19.14 -6.04
N MET A 108 -10.49 18.73 -6.98
CA MET A 108 -10.43 17.41 -7.57
C MET A 108 -9.73 17.47 -8.94
N ILE A 109 -8.72 16.62 -9.11
CA ILE A 109 -8.03 16.40 -10.36
C ILE A 109 -8.43 15.01 -10.87
N ARG A 110 -8.88 14.93 -12.11
CA ARG A 110 -9.23 13.68 -12.78
C ARG A 110 -8.17 13.33 -13.82
N TYR A 111 -7.67 12.13 -13.75
CA TYR A 111 -6.71 11.58 -14.71
C TYR A 111 -7.48 10.78 -15.77
N ASN A 112 -7.08 10.96 -17.05
CA ASN A 112 -7.70 10.28 -18.19
C ASN A 112 -6.71 9.48 -19.02
N GLN A 113 -5.43 9.58 -18.68
CA GLN A 113 -4.32 8.86 -19.33
C GLN A 113 -3.49 8.19 -18.26
N ASP A 114 -3.05 6.98 -18.54
CA ASP A 114 -2.14 6.20 -17.73
C ASP A 114 -0.83 6.00 -18.50
N ASN A 115 0.20 6.69 -18.07
CA ASN A 115 1.55 6.58 -18.61
C ASN A 115 2.51 5.85 -17.66
N SER A 116 1.99 5.29 -16.54
CA SER A 116 2.79 4.73 -15.46
C SER A 116 3.81 3.69 -15.93
N TRP A 117 3.38 2.75 -16.77
CA TRP A 117 4.26 1.73 -17.33
C TRP A 117 5.37 2.31 -18.21
N GLN A 118 5.05 3.33 -19.00
CA GLN A 118 6.03 3.99 -19.85
C GLN A 118 7.06 4.76 -19.02
N GLU A 119 6.60 5.47 -18.00
CA GLU A 119 7.46 6.25 -17.11
C GLU A 119 8.37 5.33 -16.30
N GLU A 120 7.85 4.21 -15.77
CA GLU A 120 8.62 3.20 -15.07
C GLU A 120 9.74 2.61 -15.93
N ILE A 121 9.43 2.21 -17.17
CA ILE A 121 10.42 1.65 -18.09
C ILE A 121 11.47 2.70 -18.47
N PHE A 122 11.08 3.95 -18.68
CA PHE A 122 12.03 5.01 -18.97
C PHE A 122 12.96 5.30 -17.80
N GLU A 123 12.43 5.43 -16.58
CA GLU A 123 13.24 5.63 -15.38
C GLU A 123 14.24 4.48 -15.17
N PHE A 124 13.78 3.24 -15.36
CA PHE A 124 14.63 2.06 -15.23
C PHE A 124 15.75 2.03 -16.29
N THR A 125 15.41 2.27 -17.56
CA THR A 125 16.41 2.29 -18.66
C THR A 125 17.40 3.42 -18.51
N ASP A 126 16.96 4.62 -18.14
CA ASP A 126 17.83 5.76 -17.89
C ASP A 126 18.79 5.50 -16.71
N SER A 127 18.31 4.84 -15.67
CA SER A 127 19.15 4.45 -14.54
C SER A 127 20.27 3.50 -14.96
N ILE A 128 19.99 2.56 -15.88
CA ILE A 128 21.02 1.64 -16.43
C ILE A 128 22.00 2.41 -17.33
N LEU A 129 21.50 3.18 -18.28
CA LEU A 129 22.32 3.85 -19.29
C LEU A 129 23.24 4.93 -18.70
N GLU A 130 22.75 5.62 -17.68
CA GLU A 130 23.47 6.72 -17.04
C GLU A 130 24.16 6.28 -15.74
N ASN A 131 24.09 4.99 -15.38
CA ASN A 131 24.62 4.42 -14.13
C ASN A 131 24.17 5.21 -12.89
N LYS A 132 22.88 5.60 -12.88
CA LYS A 132 22.24 6.32 -11.77
C LYS A 132 21.66 5.36 -10.76
N GLU A 133 21.57 5.81 -9.52
CA GLU A 133 20.83 5.10 -8.48
C GLU A 133 19.34 5.07 -8.81
N ILE A 134 18.71 3.91 -8.60
CA ILE A 134 17.26 3.75 -8.74
C ILE A 134 16.58 4.56 -7.63
N LYS A 135 15.75 5.50 -8.00
CA LYS A 135 15.06 6.40 -7.06
C LYS A 135 13.78 5.79 -6.50
N ASN A 136 13.03 5.08 -7.37
CA ASN A 136 11.74 4.49 -7.02
C ASN A 136 11.78 2.98 -7.24
N GLY A 137 11.14 2.21 -6.35
CA GLY A 137 11.03 0.77 -6.49
C GLY A 137 12.36 0.01 -6.39
N SER A 138 13.30 0.50 -5.58
CA SER A 138 14.56 -0.22 -5.35
C SER A 138 14.32 -1.59 -4.70
N VAL A 139 15.28 -2.51 -4.84
CA VAL A 139 15.24 -3.83 -4.19
C VAL A 139 15.06 -3.69 -2.67
N LYS A 140 15.67 -2.67 -2.07
CA LYS A 140 15.52 -2.38 -0.64
C LYS A 140 14.09 -2.00 -0.29
N GLU A 141 13.47 -1.10 -1.06
CA GLU A 141 12.05 -0.72 -0.85
C GLU A 141 11.12 -1.91 -1.05
N ALA A 142 11.31 -2.69 -2.11
CA ALA A 142 10.54 -3.89 -2.34
C ALA A 142 10.66 -4.91 -1.19
N PHE A 143 11.87 -5.07 -0.64
CA PHE A 143 12.11 -5.94 0.50
C PHE A 143 11.38 -5.46 1.76
N GLU A 144 11.43 -4.16 2.09
CA GLU A 144 10.76 -3.62 3.27
C GLU A 144 9.22 -3.68 3.11
N THR A 145 8.70 -3.49 1.89
CA THR A 145 7.27 -3.68 1.61
C THR A 145 6.85 -5.14 1.80
N MET A 146 7.61 -6.10 1.27
CA MET A 146 7.36 -7.53 1.47
C MET A 146 7.47 -7.94 2.93
N LYS A 147 8.39 -7.37 3.67
CA LYS A 147 8.54 -7.59 5.11
C LYS A 147 7.30 -7.14 5.87
N LEU A 148 6.74 -5.98 5.53
CA LEU A 148 5.49 -5.50 6.13
C LEU A 148 4.31 -6.41 5.77
N VAL A 149 4.19 -6.86 4.52
CA VAL A 149 3.19 -7.86 4.10
C VAL A 149 3.30 -9.11 4.97
N TYR A 150 4.52 -9.60 5.18
CA TYR A 150 4.74 -10.78 6.01
C TYR A 150 4.40 -10.54 7.48
N GLN A 151 4.69 -9.35 8.01
CA GLN A 151 4.28 -8.95 9.36
C GLN A 151 2.75 -8.92 9.51
N ILE A 152 2.04 -8.46 8.48
CA ILE A 152 0.57 -8.48 8.46
C ILE A 152 0.05 -9.91 8.57
N TYR A 153 0.61 -10.86 7.81
CA TYR A 153 0.24 -12.27 7.93
C TYR A 153 0.58 -12.87 9.29
N CYS A 154 1.74 -12.53 9.85
CA CYS A 154 2.17 -13.04 11.15
C CYS A 154 1.41 -12.45 12.35
N ALA A 155 0.77 -11.29 12.18
CA ALA A 155 0.01 -10.64 13.25
C ALA A 155 -1.34 -11.31 13.51
N ASP A 156 -1.89 -12.06 12.53
CA ASP A 156 -3.04 -12.94 12.75
C ASP A 156 -2.57 -14.30 13.28
N ALA A 157 -2.87 -14.58 14.53
CA ALA A 157 -2.40 -15.81 15.20
C ALA A 157 -2.95 -17.09 14.56
N ILE A 158 -4.18 -17.07 14.04
CA ILE A 158 -4.82 -18.21 13.39
C ILE A 158 -4.17 -18.45 12.04
N TRP A 159 -4.00 -17.40 11.24
CA TRP A 159 -3.35 -17.46 9.94
C TRP A 159 -1.89 -17.90 10.07
N LYS A 160 -1.17 -17.29 11.00
CA LYS A 160 0.21 -17.65 11.32
C LYS A 160 0.36 -19.13 11.65
N SER A 161 -0.51 -19.66 12.50
CA SER A 161 -0.48 -21.08 12.87
C SER A 161 -0.84 -22.01 11.72
N LYS A 162 -1.87 -21.66 10.93
CA LYS A 162 -2.32 -22.46 9.80
C LYS A 162 -1.23 -22.69 8.76
N TYR A 163 -0.42 -21.67 8.50
CA TYR A 163 0.63 -21.71 7.47
C TYR A 163 2.06 -21.84 8.02
N ASN A 164 2.20 -22.13 9.33
CA ASN A 164 3.49 -22.27 10.01
C ASN A 164 4.44 -21.09 9.75
N LEU A 165 3.89 -19.86 9.74
CA LEU A 165 4.69 -18.66 9.50
C LEU A 165 5.57 -18.36 10.71
N THR A 166 6.81 -17.94 10.46
CA THR A 166 7.74 -17.51 11.51
C THR A 166 7.93 -16.01 11.44
N SER A 167 7.96 -15.34 12.59
CA SER A 167 8.23 -13.89 12.63
C SER A 167 9.73 -13.56 12.55
N GLN A 168 10.59 -14.57 12.47
CA GLN A 168 12.03 -14.39 12.32
C GLN A 168 12.45 -14.68 10.89
N ILE A 169 13.17 -13.74 10.28
CA ILE A 169 13.85 -14.00 9.02
C ILE A 169 15.02 -14.96 9.34
N PRO A 170 15.13 -16.10 8.67
CA PRO A 170 16.23 -17.03 8.90
C PRO A 170 17.57 -16.30 8.72
N GLU A 171 18.47 -16.39 9.70
CA GLU A 171 19.81 -15.76 9.67
C GLU A 171 20.59 -16.15 8.41
N THR A 172 20.37 -17.35 7.89
CA THR A 172 21.00 -17.84 6.65
C THR A 172 20.65 -17.05 5.39
N LEU A 173 19.59 -16.23 5.41
CA LEU A 173 19.24 -15.33 4.31
C LEU A 173 19.91 -13.95 4.46
N LEU A 174 20.27 -13.56 5.68
CA LEU A 174 20.91 -12.28 5.95
C LEU A 174 22.42 -12.29 5.60
N GLU A 175 23.07 -13.48 5.64
CA GLU A 175 24.50 -13.61 5.35
C GLU A 175 24.85 -13.64 3.85
N LYS A 176 23.86 -13.73 2.96
CA LYS A 176 24.08 -13.81 1.50
C LYS A 176 23.93 -12.47 0.78
N THR A 177 23.74 -11.37 1.51
CA THR A 177 23.49 -10.04 0.93
C THR A 177 24.67 -9.07 1.14
N VAL A 178 25.90 -9.60 1.21
CA VAL A 178 27.16 -8.82 1.21
C VAL A 178 27.93 -9.12 -0.06
#